data_c07708c9d76e3f1595d466198d3af79e
#
_entry.id   c07708c9d76e3f1595d466198d3af79e
#
_cell.length_a   1.000
_cell.length_b   1.000
_cell.length_c   1.000
_cell.angle_alpha   90.00
_cell.angle_beta   90.00
_cell.angle_gamma   90.00
#
_symmetry.space_group_name_H-M   'P 1'
#
loop_
_entity.id
_entity.type
_entity.pdbx_description
1 polymer ?
#
loop_
_entity_poly.entity_id
_entity_poly.type
_entity_poly.pdbx_seq_one_letter_code
_entity_poly.pdbx_strand_id
1 'polypeptide(L)'
;PPTFFLLIRRPPSSTLFPYTTLFRSMTMGGDPSIPVLVDSWMKGLQDFDIDEAYKGMYKSATTPGKDNLMRPDNDDYMSKGYVPMESQYDNSVSHALEYYVADYALSTLAEALGKKEDAKLFRKRSMGYKNYYSKDFGTLRPITKEGKFYEPFDPKEGANFAPSPGFHEGNAWNYTFFVPHDINGLVKLMGGDKKFVDKLQSVFDEGNYDPANEPDIAYPYL
;
A
#
# COMPACT_ATOMS: atom_id res chain seq x y z
N PRO A 1 -25.72 4.06 14.79
CA PRO A 1 -26.62 5.03 14.24
C PRO A 1 -27.02 4.63 12.82
N PRO A 2 -28.26 4.86 12.41
CA PRO A 2 -28.83 4.30 11.17
C PRO A 2 -28.22 4.82 9.86
N THR A 3 -27.38 5.83 9.91
CA THR A 3 -26.79 6.47 8.72
C THR A 3 -25.72 5.61 8.03
N PHE A 4 -25.05 4.76 8.75
CA PHE A 4 -24.02 3.88 8.18
C PHE A 4 -24.64 2.73 7.34
N PHE A 5 -25.79 2.23 7.78
CA PHE A 5 -26.53 1.16 7.08
C PHE A 5 -27.22 1.63 5.78
N LEU A 6 -27.55 2.91 5.67
CA LEU A 6 -28.19 3.49 4.48
C LEU A 6 -27.21 3.68 3.31
N LEU A 7 -25.93 3.86 3.60
CA LEU A 7 -24.88 3.98 2.58
C LEU A 7 -24.55 2.65 1.87
N ILE A 8 -24.81 1.52 2.54
CA ILE A 8 -24.58 0.18 1.98
C ILE A 8 -25.78 -0.28 1.15
N ARG A 9 -27.00 0.19 1.41
CA ARG A 9 -28.23 -0.36 0.81
C ARG A 9 -28.60 0.11 -0.59
N ARG A 10 -28.20 1.26 -1.06
CA ARG A 10 -28.28 1.77 -2.44
C ARG A 10 -27.62 3.14 -2.50
N PRO A 11 -26.42 3.29 -2.97
CA PRO A 11 -26.01 4.59 -3.43
C PRO A 11 -26.82 4.88 -4.71
N PRO A 12 -27.56 5.97 -4.80
CA PRO A 12 -28.03 6.46 -6.09
C PRO A 12 -26.79 6.64 -6.97
N SER A 13 -26.87 6.27 -8.24
CA SER A 13 -25.77 6.38 -9.21
C SER A 13 -25.14 7.79 -9.31
N SER A 14 -25.81 8.81 -8.76
CA SER A 14 -25.35 10.20 -8.69
C SER A 14 -24.68 10.58 -7.34
N THR A 15 -24.82 9.77 -6.29
CA THR A 15 -24.22 10.03 -4.96
C THR A 15 -23.14 9.03 -4.60
N LEU A 16 -22.63 8.35 -5.62
CA LEU A 16 -21.60 7.35 -5.39
C LEU A 16 -20.40 7.97 -4.70
N PHE A 17 -20.42 9.28 -4.36
CA PHE A 17 -19.16 9.75 -3.84
C PHE A 17 -19.13 11.14 -3.22
N PRO A 18 -19.42 11.22 -1.92
CA PRO A 18 -18.57 12.06 -1.07
C PRO A 18 -17.12 11.48 -1.04
N TYR A 19 -16.94 10.18 -1.24
CA TYR A 19 -15.63 9.53 -1.34
C TYR A 19 -14.78 10.00 -2.52
N THR A 20 -15.36 10.38 -3.66
CA THR A 20 -14.58 10.92 -4.78
C THR A 20 -13.88 12.22 -4.47
N THR A 21 -14.31 12.97 -3.46
CA THR A 21 -13.64 14.19 -3.07
C THR A 21 -12.40 13.91 -2.20
N LEU A 22 -12.47 12.93 -1.31
CA LEU A 22 -11.33 12.43 -0.54
C LEU A 22 -10.31 11.75 -1.46
N PHE A 23 -10.78 10.95 -2.40
CA PHE A 23 -9.93 10.25 -3.36
C PHE A 23 -9.48 11.13 -4.55
N ARG A 24 -10.08 12.27 -4.79
CA ARG A 24 -9.65 13.24 -5.81
C ARG A 24 -8.47 14.09 -5.38
N SER A 25 -8.17 14.15 -4.10
CA SER A 25 -7.08 15.03 -3.63
C SER A 25 -5.71 14.51 -4.02
N MET A 26 -5.56 13.22 -4.36
CA MET A 26 -4.27 12.55 -4.57
C MET A 26 -3.29 12.79 -3.41
N THR A 27 -3.84 13.21 -2.26
CA THR A 27 -3.08 13.69 -1.10
C THR A 27 -2.71 12.53 -0.18
N MET A 28 -3.56 11.48 -0.16
CA MET A 28 -3.29 10.25 0.57
C MET A 28 -3.09 9.13 -0.45
N GLY A 29 -2.03 8.37 -0.30
CA GLY A 29 -1.67 7.31 -1.24
C GLY A 29 -2.62 6.12 -1.22
N GLY A 30 -2.61 5.35 -2.30
CA GLY A 30 -3.16 4.02 -2.31
C GLY A 30 -4.59 3.85 -2.81
N ASP A 31 -5.10 2.65 -2.58
CA ASP A 31 -6.42 2.18 -2.99
C ASP A 31 -7.09 1.45 -1.80
N PRO A 32 -7.35 2.18 -0.70
CA PRO A 32 -7.76 1.60 0.58
C PRO A 32 -9.16 0.96 0.54
N SER A 33 -9.97 1.26 -0.47
CA SER A 33 -11.29 0.63 -0.64
C SER A 33 -11.18 -0.87 -0.88
N ILE A 34 -10.13 -1.33 -1.54
CA ILE A 34 -9.94 -2.75 -1.84
C ILE A 34 -9.78 -3.57 -0.56
N PRO A 35 -8.79 -3.33 0.31
CA PRO A 35 -8.65 -4.12 1.53
C PRO A 35 -9.88 -4.02 2.45
N VAL A 36 -10.54 -2.86 2.53
CA VAL A 36 -11.76 -2.71 3.34
C VAL A 36 -12.90 -3.58 2.83
N LEU A 37 -13.18 -3.58 1.53
CA LEU A 37 -14.25 -4.41 0.94
C LEU A 37 -13.94 -5.89 1.06
N VAL A 38 -12.69 -6.28 0.80
CA VAL A 38 -12.26 -7.68 0.89
C VAL A 38 -12.33 -8.17 2.32
N ASP A 39 -11.80 -7.42 3.28
CA ASP A 39 -11.83 -7.78 4.71
C ASP A 39 -13.27 -7.92 5.22
N SER A 40 -14.14 -6.97 4.84
CA SER A 40 -15.56 -7.03 5.18
C SER A 40 -16.22 -8.31 4.65
N TRP A 41 -16.00 -8.62 3.38
CA TRP A 41 -16.59 -9.81 2.76
C TRP A 41 -16.05 -11.12 3.37
N MET A 42 -14.74 -11.20 3.61
CA MET A 42 -14.09 -12.37 4.23
C MET A 42 -14.54 -12.59 5.68
N LYS A 43 -14.96 -11.52 6.38
CA LYS A 43 -15.53 -11.58 7.73
C LYS A 43 -17.04 -11.84 7.76
N GLY A 44 -17.66 -12.12 6.61
CA GLY A 44 -19.06 -12.48 6.51
C GLY A 44 -20.04 -11.30 6.35
N LEU A 45 -19.55 -10.08 6.17
CA LEU A 45 -20.37 -8.92 5.82
C LEU A 45 -20.61 -8.92 4.29
N GLN A 46 -21.54 -9.75 3.84
CA GLN A 46 -21.76 -10.07 2.43
C GLN A 46 -23.04 -9.47 1.85
N ASP A 47 -23.65 -8.48 2.49
CA ASP A 47 -24.89 -7.82 2.04
C ASP A 47 -24.63 -6.77 0.94
N PHE A 48 -23.79 -7.12 -0.04
CA PHE A 48 -23.52 -6.32 -1.24
C PHE A 48 -23.13 -7.21 -2.43
N ASP A 49 -23.25 -6.66 -3.65
CA ASP A 49 -22.89 -7.38 -4.88
C ASP A 49 -21.38 -7.51 -5.00
N ILE A 50 -20.88 -8.70 -4.66
CA ILE A 50 -19.43 -8.98 -4.68
C ILE A 50 -18.88 -9.02 -6.11
N ASP A 51 -19.66 -9.42 -7.11
CA ASP A 51 -19.18 -9.48 -8.49
C ASP A 51 -19.02 -8.08 -9.06
N GLU A 52 -19.94 -7.17 -8.75
CA GLU A 52 -19.79 -5.76 -9.15
C GLU A 52 -18.66 -5.07 -8.40
N ALA A 53 -18.52 -5.33 -7.08
CA ALA A 53 -17.40 -4.84 -6.29
C ALA A 53 -16.06 -5.36 -6.84
N TYR A 54 -15.98 -6.66 -7.18
CA TYR A 54 -14.78 -7.24 -7.78
C TYR A 54 -14.42 -6.58 -9.12
N LYS A 55 -15.39 -6.33 -10.00
CA LYS A 55 -15.13 -5.62 -11.27
C LYS A 55 -14.56 -4.22 -11.04
N GLY A 56 -15.10 -3.48 -10.06
CA GLY A 56 -14.61 -2.16 -9.69
C GLY A 56 -13.16 -2.20 -9.18
N MET A 57 -12.86 -3.12 -8.26
CA MET A 57 -11.51 -3.33 -7.70
C MET A 57 -10.51 -3.77 -8.76
N TYR A 58 -10.90 -4.74 -9.62
CA TYR A 58 -10.07 -5.20 -10.73
C TYR A 58 -9.76 -4.05 -11.72
N LYS A 59 -10.78 -3.25 -12.06
CA LYS A 59 -10.60 -2.08 -12.93
C LYS A 59 -9.62 -1.07 -12.30
N SER A 60 -9.77 -0.74 -11.03
CA SER A 60 -8.82 0.13 -10.34
C SER A 60 -7.39 -0.41 -10.40
N ALA A 61 -7.21 -1.70 -10.14
CA ALA A 61 -5.90 -2.33 -10.12
C ALA A 61 -5.26 -2.53 -11.52
N THR A 62 -6.00 -2.38 -12.62
CA THR A 62 -5.51 -2.70 -13.97
C THR A 62 -5.66 -1.56 -14.99
N THR A 63 -6.37 -0.48 -14.66
CA THR A 63 -6.51 0.69 -15.54
C THR A 63 -5.19 1.48 -15.58
N PRO A 64 -4.71 1.92 -16.76
CA PRO A 64 -3.55 2.81 -16.88
C PRO A 64 -3.69 4.09 -16.07
N GLY A 65 -2.57 4.61 -15.55
CA GLY A 65 -2.54 5.75 -14.63
C GLY A 65 -3.20 7.02 -15.14
N LYS A 66 -3.06 7.33 -16.44
CA LYS A 66 -3.71 8.50 -17.07
C LYS A 66 -5.24 8.52 -16.94
N ASP A 67 -5.87 7.35 -16.81
CA ASP A 67 -7.32 7.17 -16.69
C ASP A 67 -7.71 6.66 -15.28
N ASN A 68 -6.78 6.68 -14.34
CA ASN A 68 -6.92 6.08 -13.01
C ASN A 68 -6.52 7.07 -11.92
N LEU A 69 -7.49 7.76 -11.34
CA LEU A 69 -7.25 8.73 -10.28
C LEU A 69 -6.78 8.08 -8.97
N MET A 70 -7.07 6.79 -8.76
CA MET A 70 -6.66 6.07 -7.56
C MET A 70 -5.21 5.59 -7.63
N ARG A 71 -4.74 5.30 -8.84
CA ARG A 71 -3.39 4.80 -9.11
C ARG A 71 -2.78 5.55 -10.31
N PRO A 72 -2.42 6.82 -10.15
CA PRO A 72 -1.95 7.67 -11.28
C PRO A 72 -0.63 7.17 -11.87
N ASP A 73 0.13 6.40 -11.13
CA ASP A 73 1.42 5.80 -11.49
C ASP A 73 1.33 4.30 -11.82
N ASN A 74 0.10 3.81 -12.09
CA ASN A 74 -0.16 2.38 -12.30
C ASN A 74 0.59 1.76 -13.49
N ASP A 75 0.92 2.56 -14.52
CA ASP A 75 1.70 2.09 -15.68
C ASP A 75 3.10 1.61 -15.25
N ASP A 76 3.80 2.41 -14.46
CA ASP A 76 5.11 2.05 -13.93
C ASP A 76 4.98 0.88 -12.93
N TYR A 77 4.00 0.96 -12.03
CA TYR A 77 3.74 -0.09 -11.05
C TYR A 77 3.48 -1.46 -11.71
N MET A 78 2.62 -1.51 -12.74
CA MET A 78 2.31 -2.74 -13.46
C MET A 78 3.49 -3.28 -14.26
N SER A 79 4.25 -2.41 -14.90
CA SER A 79 5.33 -2.81 -15.81
C SER A 79 6.64 -3.13 -15.10
N LYS A 80 6.98 -2.37 -14.06
CA LYS A 80 8.25 -2.48 -13.33
C LYS A 80 8.13 -3.26 -12.01
N GLY A 81 6.92 -3.33 -11.43
CA GLY A 81 6.67 -3.89 -10.10
C GLY A 81 7.01 -2.91 -8.97
N TYR A 82 7.25 -1.64 -9.28
CA TYR A 82 7.47 -0.55 -8.34
C TYR A 82 7.09 0.79 -8.98
N VAL A 83 6.90 1.83 -8.18
CA VAL A 83 6.72 3.21 -8.61
C VAL A 83 8.05 3.94 -8.57
N PRO A 84 8.59 4.42 -9.70
CA PRO A 84 9.81 5.20 -9.70
C PRO A 84 9.66 6.54 -9.01
N MET A 85 10.73 7.02 -8.41
CA MET A 85 10.75 8.30 -7.72
C MET A 85 10.40 9.49 -8.64
N GLU A 86 10.81 9.44 -9.89
CA GLU A 86 10.50 10.50 -10.87
C GLU A 86 9.01 10.55 -11.26
N SER A 87 8.26 9.50 -10.97
CA SER A 87 6.81 9.47 -11.20
C SER A 87 6.05 10.08 -10.02
N GLN A 88 6.58 9.92 -8.79
CA GLN A 88 5.98 10.41 -7.56
C GLN A 88 7.09 10.71 -6.54
N TYR A 89 7.69 11.90 -6.60
CA TYR A 89 8.85 12.25 -5.79
C TYR A 89 8.63 12.00 -4.29
N ASP A 90 7.56 12.54 -3.72
CA ASP A 90 7.29 12.49 -2.29
C ASP A 90 6.53 11.22 -1.85
N ASN A 91 6.10 10.37 -2.80
CA ASN A 91 5.13 9.32 -2.49
C ASN A 91 5.44 7.97 -3.15
N SER A 92 6.51 7.82 -3.89
CA SER A 92 6.72 6.64 -4.75
C SER A 92 6.71 5.33 -3.98
N VAL A 93 7.39 5.26 -2.85
CA VAL A 93 7.41 4.07 -1.98
C VAL A 93 6.09 3.90 -1.24
N SER A 94 5.57 4.99 -0.67
CA SER A 94 4.29 4.98 0.06
C SER A 94 3.14 4.49 -0.82
N HIS A 95 2.97 5.04 -2.03
CA HIS A 95 1.96 4.60 -2.99
C HIS A 95 2.12 3.12 -3.36
N ALA A 96 3.34 2.70 -3.66
CA ALA A 96 3.59 1.31 -4.02
C ALA A 96 3.26 0.35 -2.87
N LEU A 97 3.58 0.71 -1.63
CA LEU A 97 3.26 -0.12 -0.46
C LEU A 97 1.75 -0.30 -0.30
N GLU A 98 0.98 0.78 -0.42
CA GLU A 98 -0.48 0.72 -0.40
C GLU A 98 -1.03 -0.16 -1.54
N TYR A 99 -0.47 -0.05 -2.75
CA TYR A 99 -0.89 -0.89 -3.86
C TYR A 99 -0.57 -2.37 -3.63
N TYR A 100 0.54 -2.69 -2.96
CA TYR A 100 0.87 -4.08 -2.62
C TYR A 100 -0.12 -4.67 -1.62
N VAL A 101 -0.54 -3.91 -0.62
CA VAL A 101 -1.57 -4.31 0.34
C VAL A 101 -2.90 -4.54 -0.37
N ALA A 102 -3.31 -3.60 -1.22
CA ALA A 102 -4.54 -3.70 -2.00
C ALA A 102 -4.51 -4.90 -2.97
N ASP A 103 -3.42 -5.12 -3.68
CA ASP A 103 -3.26 -6.25 -4.59
C ASP A 103 -3.24 -7.59 -3.83
N TYR A 104 -2.65 -7.65 -2.64
CA TYR A 104 -2.72 -8.85 -1.81
C TYR A 104 -4.17 -9.16 -1.39
N ALA A 105 -4.91 -8.16 -0.92
CA ALA A 105 -6.31 -8.32 -0.58
C ALA A 105 -7.12 -8.79 -1.80
N LEU A 106 -6.95 -8.13 -2.94
CA LEU A 106 -7.63 -8.52 -4.19
C LEU A 106 -7.27 -9.94 -4.62
N SER A 107 -6.02 -10.38 -4.44
CA SER A 107 -5.60 -11.75 -4.72
C SER A 107 -6.34 -12.77 -3.85
N THR A 108 -6.55 -12.44 -2.57
CA THR A 108 -7.26 -13.29 -1.62
C THR A 108 -8.74 -13.43 -2.00
N LEU A 109 -9.38 -12.33 -2.38
CA LEU A 109 -10.76 -12.37 -2.86
C LEU A 109 -10.87 -13.12 -4.20
N ALA A 110 -9.95 -12.89 -5.13
CA ALA A 110 -9.91 -13.60 -6.41
C ALA A 110 -9.81 -15.12 -6.21
N GLU A 111 -8.99 -15.57 -5.27
CA GLU A 111 -8.88 -16.99 -4.90
C GLU A 111 -10.20 -17.52 -4.35
N ALA A 112 -10.85 -16.81 -3.43
CA ALA A 112 -12.14 -17.20 -2.85
C ALA A 112 -13.26 -17.25 -3.90
N LEU A 113 -13.21 -16.41 -4.93
CA LEU A 113 -14.15 -16.38 -6.07
C LEU A 113 -13.76 -17.34 -7.20
N GLY A 114 -12.71 -18.14 -7.04
CA GLY A 114 -12.25 -19.10 -8.05
C GLY A 114 -11.55 -18.49 -9.27
N LYS A 115 -11.16 -17.22 -9.23
CA LYS A 115 -10.48 -16.48 -10.31
C LYS A 115 -8.96 -16.68 -10.23
N LYS A 116 -8.51 -17.89 -10.55
CA LYS A 116 -7.13 -18.35 -10.27
C LYS A 116 -6.03 -17.52 -10.92
N GLU A 117 -6.23 -17.08 -12.16
CA GLU A 117 -5.21 -16.29 -12.87
C GLU A 117 -5.07 -14.89 -12.27
N ASP A 118 -6.18 -14.26 -11.90
CA ASP A 118 -6.18 -12.97 -11.23
C ASP A 118 -5.54 -13.09 -9.84
N ALA A 119 -5.87 -14.13 -9.09
CA ALA A 119 -5.26 -14.41 -7.79
C ALA A 119 -3.73 -14.52 -7.90
N LYS A 120 -3.24 -15.26 -8.88
CA LYS A 120 -1.80 -15.41 -9.15
C LYS A 120 -1.14 -14.09 -9.56
N LEU A 121 -1.80 -13.32 -10.43
CA LEU A 121 -1.31 -12.02 -10.90
C LEU A 121 -1.12 -11.06 -9.72
N PHE A 122 -2.18 -10.83 -8.96
CA PHE A 122 -2.17 -9.87 -7.85
C PHE A 122 -1.28 -10.34 -6.70
N ARG A 123 -1.23 -11.64 -6.41
CA ARG A 123 -0.29 -12.20 -5.43
C ARG A 123 1.17 -11.94 -5.81
N LYS A 124 1.51 -12.11 -7.08
CA LYS A 124 2.86 -11.80 -7.58
C LYS A 124 3.18 -10.32 -7.43
N ARG A 125 2.24 -9.44 -7.81
CA ARG A 125 2.44 -7.99 -7.74
C ARG A 125 2.63 -7.52 -6.30
N SER A 126 1.85 -8.05 -5.36
CA SER A 126 1.92 -7.67 -3.93
C SER A 126 3.29 -7.91 -3.28
N MET A 127 4.13 -8.75 -3.88
CA MET A 127 5.48 -9.03 -3.38
C MET A 127 6.52 -8.01 -3.86
N GLY A 128 6.12 -6.98 -4.61
CA GLY A 128 7.02 -5.98 -5.20
C GLY A 128 7.74 -5.09 -4.19
N TYR A 129 7.28 -5.00 -2.94
CA TYR A 129 7.95 -4.24 -1.87
C TYR A 129 9.43 -4.64 -1.73
N LYS A 130 9.79 -5.89 -2.10
CA LYS A 130 11.17 -6.42 -2.06
C LYS A 130 12.14 -5.65 -2.96
N ASN A 131 11.64 -4.99 -4.00
CA ASN A 131 12.46 -4.16 -4.88
C ASN A 131 13.06 -2.97 -4.14
N TYR A 132 12.32 -2.39 -3.19
CA TYR A 132 12.76 -1.22 -2.44
C TYR A 132 13.73 -1.52 -1.30
N TYR A 133 13.90 -2.77 -0.89
CA TYR A 133 14.71 -3.07 0.28
C TYR A 133 16.21 -2.89 0.02
N SER A 134 16.81 -1.91 0.70
CA SER A 134 18.25 -1.66 0.69
C SER A 134 18.93 -2.38 1.85
N LYS A 135 19.81 -3.33 1.55
CA LYS A 135 20.58 -4.07 2.56
C LYS A 135 21.56 -3.17 3.32
N ASP A 136 22.07 -2.14 2.65
CA ASP A 136 23.07 -1.23 3.23
C ASP A 136 22.47 -0.37 4.34
N PHE A 137 21.20 0.03 4.19
CA PHE A 137 20.47 0.82 5.17
C PHE A 137 19.57 -0.03 6.09
N GLY A 138 19.23 -1.26 5.68
CA GLY A 138 18.25 -2.09 6.39
C GLY A 138 16.84 -1.48 6.39
N THR A 139 16.52 -0.66 5.37
CA THR A 139 15.25 0.03 5.19
C THR A 139 14.80 -0.05 3.74
N LEU A 140 13.54 0.30 3.49
CA LEU A 140 13.07 0.58 2.13
C LEU A 140 13.72 1.88 1.64
N ARG A 141 13.99 1.95 0.34
CA ARG A 141 14.66 3.06 -0.31
C ARG A 141 14.05 3.32 -1.68
N PRO A 142 13.80 4.59 -2.08
CA PRO A 142 13.26 4.91 -3.39
C PRO A 142 14.13 4.41 -4.53
N ILE A 143 13.49 4.08 -5.67
CA ILE A 143 14.13 3.55 -6.87
C ILE A 143 13.85 4.50 -8.03
N THR A 144 14.86 4.77 -8.85
CA THR A 144 14.75 5.58 -10.07
C THR A 144 14.13 4.79 -11.23
N LYS A 145 13.78 5.49 -12.33
CA LYS A 145 13.28 4.85 -13.58
C LYS A 145 14.27 3.86 -14.19
N GLU A 146 15.56 4.06 -13.95
CA GLU A 146 16.65 3.18 -14.40
C GLU A 146 16.82 1.94 -13.51
N GLY A 147 16.01 1.80 -12.44
CA GLY A 147 16.09 0.67 -11.52
C GLY A 147 17.22 0.74 -10.50
N LYS A 148 17.77 1.92 -10.26
CA LYS A 148 18.81 2.17 -9.26
C LYS A 148 18.18 2.79 -8.01
N PHE A 149 18.79 2.53 -6.85
CA PHE A 149 18.42 3.25 -5.65
C PHE A 149 18.73 4.75 -5.79
N TYR A 150 17.79 5.57 -5.31
CA TYR A 150 17.95 7.03 -5.31
C TYR A 150 19.11 7.47 -4.41
N GLU A 151 19.88 8.44 -4.89
CA GLU A 151 21.01 9.07 -4.21
C GLU A 151 20.95 10.62 -4.36
N PRO A 152 21.34 11.39 -3.32
CA PRO A 152 21.70 10.95 -1.97
C PRO A 152 20.46 10.49 -1.18
N PHE A 153 20.62 9.63 -0.19
CA PHE A 153 19.51 9.10 0.60
C PHE A 153 19.83 9.11 2.10
N ASP A 154 19.00 9.77 2.87
CA ASP A 154 18.96 9.69 4.33
C ASP A 154 17.65 9.00 4.75
N PRO A 155 17.69 7.81 5.39
CA PRO A 155 16.48 7.11 5.79
C PRO A 155 15.63 7.85 6.84
N LYS A 156 16.15 8.88 7.48
CA LYS A 156 15.47 9.72 8.47
C LYS A 156 14.94 11.04 7.92
N GLU A 157 15.24 11.37 6.67
CA GLU A 157 14.71 12.56 6.01
C GLU A 157 13.18 12.49 5.91
N GLY A 158 12.48 13.57 6.26
CA GLY A 158 11.02 13.65 6.20
C GLY A 158 10.30 13.42 7.52
N ALA A 159 11.03 13.40 8.65
CA ALA A 159 10.39 13.38 9.95
C ALA A 159 9.48 14.60 10.16
N ASN A 160 8.40 14.43 10.96
CA ASN A 160 7.46 15.50 11.31
C ASN A 160 6.75 16.13 10.09
N PHE A 161 6.29 15.31 9.17
CA PHE A 161 5.53 15.72 7.97
C PHE A 161 6.33 16.60 6.99
N ALA A 162 7.63 16.68 7.14
CA ALA A 162 8.47 17.32 6.11
C ALA A 162 8.49 16.45 4.85
N PRO A 163 8.52 17.04 3.64
CA PRO A 163 8.67 16.28 2.40
C PRO A 163 9.92 15.41 2.43
N SER A 164 9.81 14.17 1.98
CA SER A 164 10.94 13.27 1.87
C SER A 164 10.90 12.49 0.56
N PRO A 165 12.06 12.12 0.01
CA PRO A 165 12.08 11.32 -1.21
C PRO A 165 11.38 9.97 -1.03
N GLY A 166 10.25 9.80 -1.70
CA GLY A 166 9.52 8.55 -1.78
C GLY A 166 8.53 8.24 -0.64
N PHE A 167 8.49 9.05 0.43
CA PHE A 167 7.66 8.76 1.60
C PHE A 167 6.71 9.91 1.94
N HIS A 168 5.42 9.59 1.99
CA HIS A 168 4.38 10.55 2.32
C HIS A 168 4.30 10.76 3.83
N GLU A 169 4.37 12.02 4.27
CA GLU A 169 4.22 12.41 5.69
C GLU A 169 5.12 11.63 6.67
N GLY A 170 6.23 11.10 6.19
CA GLY A 170 7.13 10.29 6.99
C GLY A 170 8.44 10.00 6.28
N ASN A 171 9.12 8.95 6.69
CA ASN A 171 10.43 8.56 6.18
C ASN A 171 10.57 7.03 6.05
N ALA A 172 11.75 6.56 5.69
CA ALA A 172 11.99 5.12 5.52
C ALA A 172 11.79 4.31 6.82
N TRP A 173 12.01 4.91 7.99
CA TRP A 173 11.77 4.24 9.26
C TRP A 173 10.29 3.98 9.51
N ASN A 174 9.42 4.95 9.16
CA ASN A 174 7.97 4.83 9.30
C ASN A 174 7.36 3.82 8.31
N TYR A 175 7.98 3.59 7.16
CA TYR A 175 7.40 2.76 6.10
C TYR A 175 8.04 1.38 5.94
N THR A 176 9.23 1.13 6.53
CA THR A 176 9.95 -0.13 6.29
C THR A 176 9.19 -1.37 6.77
N PHE A 177 8.41 -1.26 7.83
CA PHE A 177 7.63 -2.38 8.36
C PHE A 177 6.17 -2.37 7.89
N PHE A 178 5.78 -1.40 7.06
CA PHE A 178 4.43 -1.34 6.48
C PHE A 178 4.26 -2.36 5.34
N VAL A 179 4.38 -3.63 5.72
CA VAL A 179 4.19 -4.81 4.85
C VAL A 179 3.26 -5.81 5.57
N PRO A 180 2.05 -5.41 5.99
CA PRO A 180 1.19 -6.25 6.84
C PRO A 180 0.78 -7.57 6.18
N HIS A 181 0.84 -7.63 4.86
CA HIS A 181 0.45 -8.78 4.07
C HIS A 181 1.54 -9.87 3.94
N ASP A 182 2.81 -9.59 4.26
CA ASP A 182 3.93 -10.56 4.13
C ASP A 182 5.03 -10.31 5.17
N ILE A 183 4.66 -10.24 6.46
CA ILE A 183 5.63 -10.05 7.57
C ILE A 183 6.72 -11.13 7.55
N ASN A 184 6.35 -12.40 7.35
CA ASN A 184 7.32 -13.48 7.24
C ASN A 184 8.30 -13.31 6.07
N GLY A 185 7.83 -12.73 4.95
CA GLY A 185 8.68 -12.39 3.82
C GLY A 185 9.64 -11.25 4.15
N LEU A 186 9.17 -10.24 4.87
CA LEU A 186 10.01 -9.13 5.34
C LEU A 186 11.07 -9.60 6.31
N VAL A 187 10.72 -10.46 7.29
CA VAL A 187 11.66 -11.08 8.22
C VAL A 187 12.78 -11.81 7.46
N LYS A 188 12.42 -12.63 6.47
CA LYS A 188 13.41 -13.33 5.63
C LYS A 188 14.28 -12.37 4.83
N LEU A 189 13.69 -11.31 4.29
CA LEU A 189 14.39 -10.29 3.50
C LEU A 189 15.42 -9.55 4.35
N MET A 190 15.10 -9.25 5.62
CA MET A 190 16.01 -8.63 6.59
C MET A 190 17.10 -9.58 7.11
N GLY A 191 16.96 -10.88 6.89
CA GLY A 191 17.95 -11.89 7.27
C GLY A 191 17.65 -12.64 8.56
N GLY A 192 16.36 -12.77 8.89
CA GLY A 192 15.82 -13.60 9.98
C GLY A 192 15.36 -12.81 11.20
N ASP A 193 14.70 -13.54 12.11
CA ASP A 193 13.98 -12.98 13.27
C ASP A 193 14.80 -12.00 14.09
N LYS A 194 16.04 -12.38 14.41
CA LYS A 194 16.90 -11.52 15.26
C LYS A 194 17.14 -10.15 14.61
N LYS A 195 17.48 -10.11 13.32
CA LYS A 195 17.74 -8.85 12.61
C LYS A 195 16.47 -8.01 12.45
N PHE A 196 15.34 -8.67 12.21
CA PHE A 196 14.04 -8.01 12.16
C PHE A 196 13.70 -7.36 13.50
N VAL A 197 13.79 -8.11 14.60
CA VAL A 197 13.49 -7.61 15.95
C VAL A 197 14.46 -6.50 16.34
N ASP A 198 15.77 -6.68 16.14
CA ASP A 198 16.80 -5.65 16.45
C ASP A 198 16.49 -4.35 15.67
N LYS A 199 16.10 -4.45 14.41
CA LYS A 199 15.77 -3.28 13.58
C LYS A 199 14.44 -2.64 14.01
N LEU A 200 13.42 -3.44 14.31
CA LEU A 200 12.14 -2.94 14.81
C LEU A 200 12.32 -2.25 16.17
N GLN A 201 13.08 -2.86 17.07
CA GLN A 201 13.38 -2.25 18.38
C GLN A 201 14.08 -0.90 18.23
N SER A 202 14.99 -0.77 17.25
CA SER A 202 15.68 0.51 17.01
C SER A 202 14.74 1.65 16.56
N VAL A 203 13.57 1.34 15.99
CA VAL A 203 12.55 2.36 15.70
C VAL A 203 12.08 3.06 16.96
N PHE A 204 11.86 2.28 18.02
CA PHE A 204 11.43 2.80 19.33
C PHE A 204 12.59 3.45 20.10
N ASP A 205 13.74 2.79 20.17
CA ASP A 205 14.90 3.24 20.95
C ASP A 205 15.49 4.55 20.43
N GLU A 206 15.41 4.79 19.12
CA GLU A 206 15.92 5.99 18.47
C GLU A 206 14.84 7.09 18.29
N GLY A 207 13.62 6.87 18.79
CA GLY A 207 12.54 7.84 18.72
C GLY A 207 11.98 8.08 17.32
N ASN A 208 12.06 7.06 16.43
CA ASN A 208 11.52 7.13 15.08
C ASN A 208 10.06 6.63 14.99
N TYR A 209 9.51 6.09 16.08
CA TYR A 209 8.12 5.64 16.13
C TYR A 209 7.17 6.82 16.21
N ASP A 210 6.24 6.91 15.27
CA ASP A 210 5.21 7.95 15.23
C ASP A 210 3.80 7.33 15.18
N PRO A 211 3.12 7.15 16.33
CA PRO A 211 1.78 6.57 16.36
C PRO A 211 0.69 7.46 15.75
N ALA A 212 1.01 8.70 15.40
CA ALA A 212 0.12 9.61 14.71
C ALA A 212 0.11 9.36 13.19
N ASN A 213 1.09 8.61 12.67
CA ASN A 213 1.14 8.23 11.27
C ASN A 213 0.72 6.76 11.07
N GLU A 214 -0.16 6.53 10.12
CA GLU A 214 -0.81 5.23 9.86
C GLU A 214 0.17 4.05 9.72
N PRO A 215 1.29 4.14 9.00
CA PRO A 215 2.22 3.02 8.84
C PRO A 215 2.73 2.43 10.14
N ASP A 216 2.91 3.26 11.16
CA ASP A 216 3.53 2.86 12.43
C ASP A 216 2.54 2.21 13.42
N ILE A 217 1.23 2.34 13.21
CA ILE A 217 0.20 1.87 14.17
C ILE A 217 0.36 0.39 14.51
N ALA A 218 0.80 -0.43 13.55
CA ALA A 218 0.96 -1.86 13.74
C ALA A 218 2.29 -2.26 14.43
N TYR A 219 3.28 -1.38 14.51
CA TYR A 219 4.65 -1.71 14.94
C TYR A 219 4.74 -2.33 16.34
N PRO A 220 3.99 -1.87 17.37
CA PRO A 220 4.02 -2.51 18.69
C PRO A 220 3.49 -3.95 18.72
N TYR A 221 2.90 -4.42 17.63
CA TYR A 221 2.26 -5.74 17.55
C TYR A 221 3.02 -6.71 16.61
N LEU A 222 4.11 -6.26 16.00
CA LEU A 222 4.97 -7.07 15.14
C LEU A 222 6.03 -7.80 15.96
#